data_da78032da4a72ecbaafd76a0c744cfac
#
_entry.id   da78032da4a72ecbaafd76a0c744cfac
#
_cell.length_a   1.000
_cell.length_b   1.000
_cell.length_c   1.000
_cell.angle_alpha   90.00
_cell.angle_beta   90.00
_cell.angle_gamma   90.00
#
_symmetry.space_group_name_H-M   'P 1'
#
loop_
_entity.id
_entity.type
_entity.pdbx_description
1 polymer ?
#
loop_
_entity_poly.entity_id
_entity_poly.type
_entity_poly.pdbx_seq_one_letter_code
_entity_poly.pdbx_strand_id
1 'polypeptide(L)'
;FCFRSAVVSAGSAGQNARGLWFVALGTAVLVTQLLTLTGYIAFTDHRLMDSDLPILAILTGGVMFGMGMVLTRGCISRLTVLTGSGNLRALTVLIVFAVLAHATLKGVLAPLRIWLGSVTLPVNGVSSLAELPGGAAVWAVLLALICFAFAARSGVSWSKAIWAGFLGLLVPAGWLSTGFILQDEFDPIVMQSLSFTAPAADLLFWTVASSAIPAGFGVGLILGVVLGAATSV
;
A
#
# COMPACT_ATOMS: atom_id res chain seq x y z
N PHE A 1 6.96 -12.72 2.08
CA PHE A 1 6.70 -11.60 1.18
C PHE A 1 7.19 -10.30 1.83
N CYS A 2 8.38 -9.81 1.44
CA CYS A 2 8.98 -8.63 2.06
C CYS A 2 9.65 -7.75 1.01
N PHE A 3 9.26 -6.48 0.92
CA PHE A 3 9.83 -5.52 -0.03
C PHE A 3 11.34 -5.33 0.16
N ARG A 4 11.80 -5.26 1.41
CA ARG A 4 13.23 -5.20 1.72
C ARG A 4 14.01 -6.37 1.09
N SER A 5 13.46 -7.59 1.15
CA SER A 5 14.11 -8.76 0.56
C SER A 5 14.21 -8.63 -0.97
N ALA A 6 13.21 -8.05 -1.62
CA ALA A 6 13.25 -7.82 -3.06
C ALA A 6 14.33 -6.82 -3.48
N VAL A 7 14.63 -5.81 -2.64
CA VAL A 7 15.58 -4.74 -2.96
C VAL A 7 17.00 -5.08 -2.51
N VAL A 8 17.18 -5.61 -1.30
CA VAL A 8 18.49 -5.76 -0.64
C VAL A 8 19.13 -7.13 -0.86
N SER A 9 18.32 -8.20 -1.07
CA SER A 9 18.88 -9.54 -1.24
C SER A 9 19.51 -9.72 -2.61
N ALA A 10 20.72 -10.24 -2.63
CA ALA A 10 21.42 -10.61 -3.86
C ALA A 10 21.16 -12.08 -4.27
N GLY A 11 21.47 -12.41 -5.51
CA GLY A 11 21.34 -13.77 -6.04
C GLY A 11 19.92 -14.28 -6.22
N SER A 12 19.73 -15.59 -6.18
CA SER A 12 18.45 -16.26 -6.46
C SER A 12 17.35 -15.90 -5.45
N ALA A 13 17.70 -15.70 -4.19
CA ALA A 13 16.73 -15.29 -3.16
C ALA A 13 16.12 -13.92 -3.44
N GLY A 14 16.94 -12.96 -3.89
CA GLY A 14 16.46 -11.64 -4.31
C GLY A 14 15.65 -11.69 -5.59
N GLN A 15 16.06 -12.52 -6.56
CA GLN A 15 15.30 -12.73 -7.79
C GLN A 15 13.89 -13.29 -7.50
N ASN A 16 13.80 -14.33 -6.69
CA ASN A 16 12.51 -14.91 -6.26
C ASN A 16 11.63 -13.89 -5.53
N ALA A 17 12.20 -13.10 -4.61
CA ALA A 17 11.47 -12.08 -3.90
C ALA A 17 10.91 -11.00 -4.85
N ARG A 18 11.70 -10.54 -5.81
CA ARG A 18 11.26 -9.61 -6.86
C ARG A 18 10.16 -10.20 -7.72
N GLY A 19 10.33 -11.45 -8.16
CA GLY A 19 9.31 -12.15 -8.94
C GLY A 19 7.96 -12.22 -8.24
N LEU A 20 7.93 -12.51 -6.95
CA LEU A 20 6.69 -12.51 -6.16
C LEU A 20 6.03 -11.12 -6.10
N TRP A 21 6.82 -10.05 -5.98
CA TRP A 21 6.32 -8.69 -6.01
C TRP A 21 5.72 -8.33 -7.37
N PHE A 22 6.37 -8.74 -8.46
CA PHE A 22 5.85 -8.51 -9.81
C PHE A 22 4.56 -9.28 -10.09
N VAL A 23 4.43 -10.54 -9.59
CA VAL A 23 3.14 -11.26 -9.68
C VAL A 23 2.05 -10.50 -8.95
N ALA A 24 2.28 -10.09 -7.70
CA ALA A 24 1.27 -9.37 -6.93
C ALA A 24 0.89 -8.03 -7.59
N LEU A 25 1.88 -7.27 -8.08
CA LEU A 25 1.65 -6.01 -8.76
C LEU A 25 0.86 -6.19 -10.06
N GLY A 26 1.28 -7.14 -10.91
CA GLY A 26 0.58 -7.43 -12.17
C GLY A 26 -0.86 -7.85 -11.95
N THR A 27 -1.13 -8.71 -10.95
CA THR A 27 -2.49 -9.11 -10.59
C THR A 27 -3.30 -7.93 -10.07
N ALA A 28 -2.75 -7.11 -9.18
CA ALA A 28 -3.42 -5.93 -8.65
C ALA A 28 -3.80 -4.94 -9.77
N VAL A 29 -2.88 -4.64 -10.68
CA VAL A 29 -3.12 -3.72 -11.82
C VAL A 29 -4.23 -4.24 -12.72
N LEU A 30 -4.16 -5.51 -13.14
CA LEU A 30 -5.18 -6.08 -14.04
C LEU A 30 -6.56 -6.08 -13.43
N VAL A 31 -6.69 -6.56 -12.19
CA VAL A 31 -8.02 -6.68 -11.56
C VAL A 31 -8.57 -5.31 -11.18
N THR A 32 -7.74 -4.36 -10.74
CA THR A 32 -8.20 -2.98 -10.51
C THR A 32 -8.70 -2.36 -11.82
N GLN A 33 -7.97 -2.54 -12.93
CA GLN A 33 -8.41 -2.03 -14.22
C GLN A 33 -9.72 -2.68 -14.69
N LEU A 34 -9.88 -3.99 -14.47
CA LEU A 34 -11.12 -4.69 -14.79
C LEU A 34 -12.31 -4.11 -14.01
N LEU A 35 -12.14 -3.89 -12.70
CA LEU A 35 -13.18 -3.29 -11.85
C LEU A 35 -13.51 -1.85 -12.25
N THR A 36 -12.52 -1.09 -12.73
CA THR A 36 -12.75 0.26 -13.27
C THR A 36 -13.52 0.21 -14.59
N LEU A 37 -13.18 -0.72 -15.48
CA LEU A 37 -13.88 -0.89 -16.76
C LEU A 37 -15.33 -1.39 -16.60
N THR A 38 -15.59 -2.18 -15.58
CA THR A 38 -16.93 -2.66 -15.24
C THR A 38 -17.76 -1.63 -14.47
N GLY A 39 -17.18 -0.48 -14.11
CA GLY A 39 -17.87 0.61 -13.43
C GLY A 39 -18.09 0.42 -11.92
N TYR A 40 -17.52 -0.64 -11.32
CA TYR A 40 -17.61 -0.85 -9.87
C TYR A 40 -16.74 0.11 -9.07
N ILE A 41 -15.65 0.63 -9.66
CA ILE A 41 -14.74 1.56 -9.02
C ILE A 41 -14.50 2.75 -9.95
N ALA A 42 -14.67 3.97 -9.43
CA ALA A 42 -14.32 5.21 -10.11
C ALA A 42 -13.25 5.94 -9.30
N PHE A 43 -12.18 6.37 -9.97
CA PHE A 43 -11.11 7.14 -9.35
C PHE A 43 -11.19 8.63 -9.68
N THR A 44 -12.27 9.10 -10.30
CA THR A 44 -12.45 10.49 -10.75
C THR A 44 -12.27 11.50 -9.62
N ASP A 45 -12.82 11.20 -8.43
CA ASP A 45 -12.77 12.07 -7.25
C ASP A 45 -11.65 11.67 -6.26
N HIS A 46 -10.74 10.78 -6.69
CA HIS A 46 -9.68 10.35 -5.81
C HIS A 46 -8.55 11.39 -5.77
N ARG A 47 -8.12 11.75 -4.57
CA ARG A 47 -7.07 12.75 -4.29
C ARG A 47 -5.77 12.61 -5.11
N LEU A 48 -5.48 11.43 -5.64
CA LEU A 48 -4.29 11.20 -6.46
C LEU A 48 -4.43 11.72 -7.89
N MET A 49 -5.68 12.00 -8.34
CA MET A 49 -5.96 12.54 -9.69
C MET A 49 -5.97 14.07 -9.72
N ASP A 50 -6.09 14.71 -8.56
CA ASP A 50 -6.35 16.14 -8.43
C ASP A 50 -5.12 16.98 -8.04
N SER A 51 -3.94 16.37 -7.94
CA SER A 51 -2.74 17.07 -7.49
C SER A 51 -1.56 16.94 -8.45
N ASP A 52 -0.87 18.07 -8.67
CA ASP A 52 0.47 18.08 -9.26
C ASP A 52 1.44 17.16 -8.50
N LEU A 53 2.45 16.64 -9.19
CA LEU A 53 3.40 15.70 -8.62
C LEU A 53 4.31 16.37 -7.58
N PRO A 54 4.19 16.07 -6.25
CA PRO A 54 5.00 16.69 -5.20
C PRO A 54 6.39 16.04 -5.13
N ILE A 55 7.27 16.41 -6.05
CA ILE A 55 8.53 15.72 -6.30
C ILE A 55 9.47 15.74 -5.08
N LEU A 56 9.52 16.87 -4.36
CA LEU A 56 10.37 16.98 -3.18
C LEU A 56 9.89 16.05 -2.04
N ALA A 57 8.58 15.95 -1.84
CA ALA A 57 8.01 15.03 -0.86
C ALA A 57 8.24 13.56 -1.25
N ILE A 58 8.15 13.21 -2.54
CA ILE A 58 8.39 11.86 -3.03
C ILE A 58 9.86 11.47 -2.84
N LEU A 59 10.81 12.32 -3.22
CA LEU A 59 12.23 12.04 -3.08
C LEU A 59 12.66 11.94 -1.62
N THR A 60 12.33 12.93 -0.80
CA THR A 60 12.69 12.92 0.63
C THR A 60 12.00 11.80 1.38
N GLY A 61 10.71 11.61 1.15
CA GLY A 61 9.93 10.51 1.74
C GLY A 61 10.45 9.14 1.32
N GLY A 62 10.81 8.95 0.05
CA GLY A 62 11.40 7.72 -0.47
C GLY A 62 12.75 7.39 0.19
N VAL A 63 13.63 8.37 0.33
CA VAL A 63 14.93 8.19 1.01
C VAL A 63 14.73 7.86 2.48
N MET A 64 13.87 8.61 3.20
CA MET A 64 13.57 8.34 4.61
C MET A 64 12.95 6.96 4.82
N PHE A 65 12.02 6.56 3.95
CA PHE A 65 11.41 5.23 3.99
C PHE A 65 12.43 4.12 3.74
N GLY A 66 13.33 4.30 2.76
CA GLY A 66 14.40 3.35 2.47
C GLY A 66 15.35 3.18 3.64
N MET A 67 15.81 4.28 4.25
CA MET A 67 16.65 4.24 5.46
C MET A 67 15.92 3.56 6.62
N GLY A 68 14.66 3.91 6.87
CA GLY A 68 13.82 3.31 7.89
C GLY A 68 13.72 1.79 7.73
N MET A 69 13.47 1.29 6.52
CA MET A 69 13.41 -0.16 6.24
C MET A 69 14.71 -0.90 6.53
N VAL A 70 15.86 -0.27 6.29
CA VAL A 70 17.17 -0.88 6.59
C VAL A 70 17.38 -0.95 8.09
N LEU A 71 17.15 0.15 8.82
CA LEU A 71 17.34 0.24 10.26
C LEU A 71 16.42 -0.69 11.04
N THR A 72 15.14 -0.76 10.68
CA THR A 72 14.14 -1.62 11.36
C THR A 72 14.16 -3.08 10.88
N ARG A 73 14.97 -3.40 9.87
CA ARG A 73 15.07 -4.71 9.21
C ARG A 73 13.76 -5.20 8.58
N GLY A 74 12.85 -4.30 8.26
CA GLY A 74 11.58 -4.66 7.61
C GLY A 74 10.71 -3.44 7.29
N CYS A 75 9.74 -3.62 6.41
CA CYS A 75 8.67 -2.64 6.19
C CYS A 75 7.57 -2.80 7.25
N ILE A 76 6.67 -1.84 7.35
CA ILE A 76 5.59 -1.86 8.36
C ILE A 76 4.72 -3.11 8.25
N SER A 77 4.36 -3.55 7.06
CA SER A 77 3.58 -4.80 6.88
C SER A 77 4.29 -6.02 7.49
N ARG A 78 5.62 -6.13 7.31
CA ARG A 78 6.39 -7.19 7.95
C ARG A 78 6.44 -7.05 9.48
N LEU A 79 6.60 -5.84 9.99
CA LEU A 79 6.61 -5.59 11.43
C LEU A 79 5.26 -5.94 12.06
N THR A 80 4.14 -5.64 11.37
CA THR A 80 2.79 -6.02 11.81
C THR A 80 2.66 -7.55 11.94
N VAL A 81 3.11 -8.31 10.93
CA VAL A 81 3.11 -9.78 10.99
C VAL A 81 4.00 -10.31 12.11
N LEU A 82 5.21 -9.75 12.29
CA LEU A 82 6.11 -10.14 13.38
C LEU A 82 5.53 -9.81 14.76
N THR A 83 4.77 -8.72 14.87
CA THR A 83 4.04 -8.40 16.11
C THR A 83 3.00 -9.46 16.42
N GLY A 84 2.22 -9.90 15.42
CA GLY A 84 1.27 -11.00 15.59
C GLY A 84 1.90 -12.32 15.99
N SER A 85 3.13 -12.61 15.52
CA SER A 85 3.90 -13.78 15.97
C SER A 85 4.61 -13.61 17.32
N GLY A 86 4.31 -12.57 18.11
CA GLY A 86 4.82 -12.36 19.47
C GLY A 86 6.17 -11.64 19.57
N ASN A 87 6.66 -11.02 18.49
CA ASN A 87 7.93 -10.30 18.52
C ASN A 87 7.77 -8.89 19.14
N LEU A 88 8.12 -8.73 20.41
CA LEU A 88 8.00 -7.47 21.15
C LEU A 88 8.84 -6.32 20.55
N ARG A 89 9.98 -6.63 19.93
CA ARG A 89 10.78 -5.61 19.24
C ARG A 89 10.01 -5.02 18.05
N ALA A 90 9.32 -5.87 17.29
CA ALA A 90 8.50 -5.41 16.18
C ALA A 90 7.33 -4.56 16.68
N LEU A 91 6.68 -4.95 17.76
CA LEU A 91 5.63 -4.19 18.43
C LEU A 91 6.11 -2.80 18.87
N THR A 92 7.26 -2.71 19.54
CA THR A 92 7.83 -1.42 19.97
C THR A 92 8.09 -0.49 18.77
N VAL A 93 8.69 -1.02 17.69
CA VAL A 93 8.93 -0.23 16.48
C VAL A 93 7.61 0.21 15.84
N LEU A 94 6.60 -0.66 15.82
CA LEU A 94 5.28 -0.36 15.27
C LEU A 94 4.58 0.76 16.03
N ILE A 95 4.65 0.75 17.37
CA ILE A 95 4.09 1.82 18.22
C ILE A 95 4.79 3.15 17.95
N VAL A 96 6.12 3.18 17.98
CA VAL A 96 6.89 4.41 17.67
C VAL A 96 6.57 4.93 16.28
N PHE A 97 6.50 4.03 15.30
CA PHE A 97 6.10 4.38 13.94
C PHE A 97 4.68 4.98 13.88
N ALA A 98 3.70 4.38 14.55
CA ALA A 98 2.32 4.85 14.56
C ALA A 98 2.20 6.28 15.17
N VAL A 99 2.93 6.55 16.27
CA VAL A 99 3.01 7.89 16.87
C VAL A 99 3.61 8.90 15.89
N LEU A 100 4.75 8.57 15.26
CA LEU A 100 5.42 9.47 14.31
C LEU A 100 4.59 9.67 13.04
N ALA A 101 3.93 8.63 12.55
CA ALA A 101 3.03 8.72 11.41
C ALA A 101 1.87 9.68 11.71
N HIS A 102 1.24 9.58 12.87
CA HIS A 102 0.19 10.50 13.28
C HIS A 102 0.69 11.94 13.46
N ALA A 103 1.84 12.11 14.09
CA ALA A 103 2.49 13.43 14.24
C ALA A 103 2.76 14.08 12.87
N THR A 104 3.10 13.28 11.86
CA THR A 104 3.35 13.75 10.49
C THR A 104 2.05 14.01 9.72
N LEU A 105 1.01 13.20 9.93
CA LEU A 105 -0.26 13.34 9.22
C LEU A 105 -1.12 14.49 9.78
N LYS A 106 -1.24 14.60 11.10
CA LYS A 106 -2.19 15.52 11.78
C LYS A 106 -1.57 16.32 12.94
N GLY A 107 -0.29 16.10 13.27
CA GLY A 107 0.36 16.69 14.43
C GLY A 107 1.43 17.73 14.07
N VAL A 108 2.41 17.86 14.95
CA VAL A 108 3.47 18.89 14.91
C VAL A 108 4.35 18.84 13.67
N LEU A 109 4.44 17.72 12.98
CA LEU A 109 5.20 17.58 11.72
C LEU A 109 4.35 17.83 10.46
N ALA A 110 3.06 18.09 10.59
CA ALA A 110 2.19 18.37 9.45
C ALA A 110 2.62 19.60 8.64
N PRO A 111 3.05 20.73 9.23
CA PRO A 111 3.56 21.88 8.47
C PRO A 111 4.77 21.53 7.60
N LEU A 112 5.71 20.73 8.12
CA LEU A 112 6.87 20.27 7.37
C LEU A 112 6.45 19.40 6.17
N ARG A 113 5.50 18.46 6.39
CA ARG A 113 4.94 17.63 5.31
C ARG A 113 4.27 18.49 4.23
N ILE A 114 3.49 19.49 4.63
CA ILE A 114 2.80 20.39 3.70
C ILE A 114 3.83 21.21 2.91
N TRP A 115 4.86 21.73 3.57
CA TRP A 115 5.93 22.47 2.91
C TRP A 115 6.69 21.59 1.90
N LEU A 116 7.05 20.35 2.25
CA LEU A 116 7.66 19.41 1.30
C LEU A 116 6.73 19.08 0.12
N GLY A 117 5.43 19.02 0.37
CA GLY A 117 4.41 18.79 -0.65
C GLY A 117 4.10 19.99 -1.54
N SER A 118 4.49 21.21 -1.15
CA SER A 118 4.24 22.43 -1.94
C SER A 118 5.16 22.59 -3.15
N VAL A 119 6.30 21.88 -3.17
CA VAL A 119 7.20 21.86 -4.33
C VAL A 119 6.72 20.82 -5.31
N THR A 120 5.88 21.24 -6.25
CA THR A 120 5.27 20.40 -7.26
C THR A 120 5.88 20.63 -8.63
N LEU A 121 5.85 19.58 -9.47
CA LEU A 121 6.09 19.70 -10.91
C LEU A 121 4.75 19.64 -11.63
N PRO A 122 4.42 20.63 -12.46
CA PRO A 122 3.23 20.59 -13.29
C PRO A 122 3.37 19.44 -14.31
N VAL A 123 2.48 18.49 -14.26
CA VAL A 123 2.51 17.32 -15.18
C VAL A 123 1.80 17.63 -16.50
N ASN A 124 1.67 18.92 -16.86
CA ASN A 124 1.13 19.39 -18.17
C ASN A 124 -0.17 18.67 -18.62
N GLY A 125 -1.09 18.44 -17.68
CA GLY A 125 -2.39 17.83 -18.00
C GLY A 125 -2.40 16.31 -18.13
N VAL A 126 -1.26 15.62 -17.95
CA VAL A 126 -1.23 14.13 -17.94
C VAL A 126 -1.22 13.64 -16.48
N SER A 127 -2.39 13.61 -15.86
CA SER A 127 -2.53 13.13 -14.47
C SER A 127 -2.60 11.60 -14.39
N SER A 128 -2.88 10.93 -15.50
CA SER A 128 -3.08 9.49 -15.56
C SER A 128 -2.54 8.87 -16.87
N LEU A 129 -2.10 7.62 -16.80
CA LEU A 129 -1.78 6.81 -17.99
C LEU A 129 -2.99 6.64 -18.94
N ALA A 130 -4.20 6.92 -18.44
CA ALA A 130 -5.42 6.89 -19.26
C ALA A 130 -5.45 7.97 -20.35
N GLU A 131 -4.75 9.07 -20.15
CA GLU A 131 -4.70 10.20 -21.09
C GLU A 131 -3.69 9.97 -22.23
N LEU A 132 -2.83 8.96 -22.09
CA LEU A 132 -1.90 8.57 -23.13
C LEU A 132 -2.62 7.83 -24.30
N PRO A 133 -2.09 7.90 -25.52
CA PRO A 133 -2.68 7.21 -26.66
C PRO A 133 -2.76 5.69 -26.37
N GLY A 134 -3.95 5.11 -26.54
CA GLY A 134 -4.26 3.71 -26.22
C GLY A 134 -5.17 3.50 -25.02
N GLY A 135 -5.33 4.53 -24.16
CA GLY A 135 -6.21 4.47 -22.99
C GLY A 135 -5.68 3.62 -21.83
N ALA A 136 -6.33 3.74 -20.67
CA ALA A 136 -5.91 3.07 -19.44
C ALA A 136 -5.79 1.55 -19.56
N ALA A 137 -6.69 0.91 -20.30
CA ALA A 137 -6.72 -0.55 -20.44
C ALA A 137 -5.46 -1.10 -21.14
N VAL A 138 -5.01 -0.46 -22.21
CA VAL A 138 -3.82 -0.90 -22.94
C VAL A 138 -2.58 -0.78 -22.08
N TRP A 139 -2.41 0.34 -21.38
CA TRP A 139 -1.26 0.54 -20.48
C TRP A 139 -1.28 -0.38 -19.28
N ALA A 140 -2.45 -0.67 -18.70
CA ALA A 140 -2.57 -1.63 -17.61
C ALA A 140 -2.20 -3.06 -18.05
N VAL A 141 -2.66 -3.49 -19.23
CA VAL A 141 -2.30 -4.80 -19.79
C VAL A 141 -0.81 -4.87 -20.09
N LEU A 142 -0.22 -3.85 -20.70
CA LEU A 142 1.22 -3.79 -21.00
C LEU A 142 2.05 -3.88 -19.70
N LEU A 143 1.69 -3.10 -18.69
CA LEU A 143 2.35 -3.12 -17.37
C LEU A 143 2.25 -4.50 -16.72
N ALA A 144 1.09 -5.11 -16.74
CA ALA A 144 0.88 -6.44 -16.19
C ALA A 144 1.68 -7.52 -16.96
N LEU A 145 1.72 -7.45 -18.28
CA LEU A 145 2.53 -8.36 -19.11
C LEU A 145 4.02 -8.23 -18.78
N ILE A 146 4.53 -7.00 -18.64
CA ILE A 146 5.91 -6.74 -18.21
C ILE A 146 6.16 -7.36 -16.83
N CYS A 147 5.26 -7.14 -15.87
CA CYS A 147 5.37 -7.71 -14.52
C CYS A 147 5.41 -9.24 -14.56
N PHE A 148 4.51 -9.88 -15.29
CA PHE A 148 4.48 -11.35 -15.40
C PHE A 148 5.69 -11.90 -16.17
N ALA A 149 6.18 -11.22 -17.20
CA ALA A 149 7.40 -11.61 -17.91
C ALA A 149 8.63 -11.58 -16.98
N PHE A 150 8.76 -10.54 -16.15
CA PHE A 150 9.82 -10.49 -15.13
C PHE A 150 9.64 -11.58 -14.07
N ALA A 151 8.42 -11.83 -13.62
CA ALA A 151 8.13 -12.89 -12.67
C ALA A 151 8.48 -14.28 -13.23
N ALA A 152 8.13 -14.56 -14.48
CA ALA A 152 8.47 -15.82 -15.16
C ALA A 152 9.98 -16.07 -15.25
N ARG A 153 10.75 -15.00 -15.49
CA ARG A 153 12.22 -15.07 -15.52
C ARG A 153 12.89 -15.20 -14.15
N SER A 154 12.14 -14.93 -13.08
CA SER A 154 12.68 -14.94 -11.71
C SER A 154 12.72 -16.32 -11.08
N GLY A 155 12.28 -17.39 -11.76
CA GLY A 155 12.30 -18.76 -11.25
C GLY A 155 11.39 -19.01 -10.04
N VAL A 156 10.31 -18.22 -9.89
CA VAL A 156 9.36 -18.35 -8.78
C VAL A 156 8.57 -19.65 -8.92
N SER A 157 8.48 -20.43 -7.85
CA SER A 157 7.63 -21.64 -7.79
C SER A 157 6.15 -21.27 -7.95
N TRP A 158 5.39 -22.07 -8.70
CA TRP A 158 3.96 -21.89 -8.95
C TRP A 158 3.14 -21.72 -7.67
N SER A 159 3.40 -22.50 -6.65
CA SER A 159 2.71 -22.39 -5.36
C SER A 159 2.90 -21.00 -4.74
N LYS A 160 4.12 -20.46 -4.73
CA LYS A 160 4.41 -19.12 -4.22
C LYS A 160 3.82 -18.03 -5.11
N ALA A 161 3.78 -18.23 -6.42
CA ALA A 161 3.16 -17.30 -7.37
C ALA A 161 1.65 -17.18 -7.14
N ILE A 162 0.96 -18.29 -6.88
CA ILE A 162 -0.47 -18.29 -6.55
C ILE A 162 -0.72 -17.45 -5.29
N TRP A 163 0.02 -17.67 -4.21
CA TRP A 163 -0.12 -16.87 -2.99
C TRP A 163 0.21 -15.39 -3.20
N ALA A 164 1.20 -15.08 -4.03
CA ALA A 164 1.49 -13.70 -4.41
C ALA A 164 0.34 -13.07 -5.22
N GLY A 165 -0.27 -13.83 -6.11
CA GLY A 165 -1.48 -13.42 -6.83
C GLY A 165 -2.65 -13.13 -5.88
N PHE A 166 -2.89 -13.99 -4.89
CA PHE A 166 -3.89 -13.71 -3.86
C PHE A 166 -3.63 -12.42 -3.10
N LEU A 167 -2.37 -12.14 -2.73
CA LEU A 167 -2.01 -10.87 -2.11
C LEU A 167 -2.27 -9.69 -3.05
N GLY A 168 -2.00 -9.87 -4.35
CA GLY A 168 -2.34 -8.87 -5.37
C GLY A 168 -3.84 -8.60 -5.48
N LEU A 169 -4.68 -9.64 -5.35
CA LEU A 169 -6.14 -9.52 -5.38
C LEU A 169 -6.72 -8.77 -4.17
N LEU A 170 -6.03 -8.76 -3.04
CA LEU A 170 -6.49 -8.01 -1.87
C LEU A 170 -6.51 -6.50 -2.10
N VAL A 171 -5.67 -5.97 -3.03
CA VAL A 171 -5.66 -4.54 -3.37
C VAL A 171 -6.99 -4.11 -4.02
N PRO A 172 -7.41 -4.70 -5.15
CA PRO A 172 -8.70 -4.38 -5.75
C PRO A 172 -9.89 -4.76 -4.85
N ALA A 173 -9.78 -5.81 -4.03
CA ALA A 173 -10.79 -6.14 -3.03
C ALA A 173 -10.95 -5.03 -1.98
N GLY A 174 -9.86 -4.40 -1.54
CA GLY A 174 -9.89 -3.23 -0.68
C GLY A 174 -10.60 -2.04 -1.33
N TRP A 175 -10.27 -1.74 -2.59
CA TRP A 175 -10.96 -0.69 -3.35
C TRP A 175 -12.45 -0.99 -3.54
N LEU A 176 -12.79 -2.23 -3.88
CA LEU A 176 -14.18 -2.65 -4.07
C LEU A 176 -14.99 -2.59 -2.77
N SER A 177 -14.42 -3.05 -1.66
CA SER A 177 -15.12 -3.02 -0.38
C SER A 177 -15.37 -1.60 0.11
N THR A 178 -14.38 -0.70 0.04
CA THR A 178 -14.51 0.68 0.53
C THR A 178 -15.16 1.62 -0.49
N GLY A 179 -15.07 1.34 -1.78
CA GLY A 179 -15.61 2.19 -2.84
C GLY A 179 -16.99 1.78 -3.35
N PHE A 180 -17.46 0.56 -3.04
CA PHE A 180 -18.76 0.08 -3.51
C PHE A 180 -19.59 -0.60 -2.41
N ILE A 181 -19.02 -1.63 -1.71
CA ILE A 181 -19.81 -2.46 -0.79
C ILE A 181 -20.16 -1.72 0.51
N LEU A 182 -19.22 -0.98 1.07
CA LEU A 182 -19.34 -0.27 2.35
C LEU A 182 -19.72 1.23 2.18
N GLN A 183 -19.99 1.66 0.95
CA GLN A 183 -20.46 3.02 0.72
C GLN A 183 -21.89 3.15 1.24
N ASP A 184 -22.08 4.09 2.17
CA ASP A 184 -23.38 4.52 2.65
C ASP A 184 -23.65 5.95 2.13
N GLU A 185 -24.85 6.20 1.64
CA GLU A 185 -25.27 7.55 1.17
C GLU A 185 -25.26 8.59 2.30
N PHE A 186 -25.43 8.15 3.56
CA PHE A 186 -25.49 9.02 4.73
C PHE A 186 -24.13 9.22 5.43
N ASP A 187 -23.21 8.27 5.32
CA ASP A 187 -21.88 8.34 5.92
C ASP A 187 -20.83 7.81 4.93
N PRO A 188 -20.43 8.61 3.93
CA PRO A 188 -19.54 8.17 2.87
C PRO A 188 -18.15 7.87 3.41
N ILE A 189 -17.71 6.62 3.29
CA ILE A 189 -16.39 6.16 3.69
C ILE A 189 -15.37 6.56 2.63
N VAL A 190 -14.23 7.12 3.07
CA VAL A 190 -13.13 7.43 2.16
C VAL A 190 -12.62 6.15 1.48
N MET A 191 -12.57 6.13 0.16
CA MET A 191 -12.07 5.01 -0.61
C MET A 191 -10.61 4.70 -0.25
N GLN A 192 -10.35 3.49 0.22
CA GLN A 192 -9.07 3.02 0.74
C GLN A 192 -8.78 1.60 0.25
N SER A 193 -7.51 1.25 0.22
CA SER A 193 -7.07 -0.12 -0.02
C SER A 193 -5.90 -0.47 0.92
N LEU A 194 -5.15 -1.51 0.58
CA LEU A 194 -4.03 -1.99 1.39
C LEU A 194 -2.97 -0.92 1.58
N SER A 195 -3.01 -0.28 2.73
CA SER A 195 -1.94 0.59 3.22
C SER A 195 -1.65 0.22 4.67
N PHE A 196 -0.47 0.59 5.18
CA PHE A 196 -0.08 0.23 6.56
C PHE A 196 0.30 1.45 7.39
N THR A 197 0.53 2.60 6.76
CA THR A 197 1.01 3.81 7.46
C THR A 197 -0.11 4.49 8.23
N ALA A 198 -1.15 4.94 7.55
CA ALA A 198 -2.31 5.55 8.19
C ALA A 198 -3.06 4.54 9.09
N PRO A 199 -3.36 3.30 8.63
CA PRO A 199 -3.99 2.29 9.47
C PRO A 199 -3.27 1.96 10.78
N ALA A 200 -1.92 1.96 10.80
CA ALA A 200 -1.17 1.74 12.03
C ALA A 200 -1.36 2.89 13.03
N ALA A 201 -1.39 4.13 12.54
CA ALA A 201 -1.71 5.30 13.35
C ALA A 201 -3.16 5.27 13.84
N ASP A 202 -4.10 4.96 12.95
CA ASP A 202 -5.53 4.90 13.28
C ASP A 202 -5.83 3.83 14.33
N LEU A 203 -5.19 2.64 14.23
CA LEU A 203 -5.32 1.60 15.25
C LEU A 203 -4.83 2.06 16.62
N LEU A 204 -3.66 2.72 16.70
CA LEU A 204 -3.12 3.21 17.95
C LEU A 204 -4.08 4.23 18.60
N PHE A 205 -4.56 5.19 17.81
CA PHE A 205 -5.47 6.22 18.32
C PHE A 205 -6.85 5.67 18.63
N TRP A 206 -7.34 4.71 17.87
CA TRP A 206 -8.57 4.01 18.20
C TRP A 206 -8.46 3.26 19.55
N THR A 207 -7.34 2.60 19.83
CA THR A 207 -7.16 1.92 21.12
C THR A 207 -7.13 2.89 22.32
N VAL A 208 -6.67 4.12 22.12
CA VAL A 208 -6.61 5.16 23.16
C VAL A 208 -7.93 5.91 23.31
N ALA A 209 -8.66 6.13 22.22
CA ALA A 209 -9.85 6.99 22.18
C ALA A 209 -11.01 6.32 21.41
N SER A 210 -11.28 5.05 21.67
CA SER A 210 -12.31 4.26 20.97
C SER A 210 -13.73 4.82 21.11
N SER A 211 -14.00 5.61 22.13
CA SER A 211 -15.28 6.28 22.32
C SER A 211 -15.49 7.50 21.40
N ALA A 212 -14.38 8.09 20.91
CA ALA A 212 -14.42 9.29 20.05
C ALA A 212 -14.08 8.99 18.59
N ILE A 213 -13.41 7.87 18.32
CA ILE A 213 -12.94 7.51 16.98
C ILE A 213 -13.58 6.18 16.60
N PRO A 214 -14.40 6.10 15.53
CA PRO A 214 -14.97 4.85 15.06
C PRO A 214 -13.88 3.94 14.47
N ALA A 215 -14.08 2.62 14.60
CA ALA A 215 -13.21 1.64 13.96
C ALA A 215 -13.45 1.65 12.44
N GLY A 216 -12.50 2.22 11.69
CA GLY A 216 -12.54 2.23 10.24
C GLY A 216 -11.88 0.99 9.60
N PHE A 217 -11.88 0.95 8.26
CA PHE A 217 -11.26 -0.11 7.46
C PHE A 217 -9.79 -0.38 7.86
N GLY A 218 -9.01 0.68 8.12
CA GLY A 218 -7.60 0.56 8.50
C GLY A 218 -7.38 -0.19 9.82
N VAL A 219 -8.25 0.04 10.82
CA VAL A 219 -8.21 -0.68 12.11
C VAL A 219 -8.46 -2.17 11.89
N GLY A 220 -9.49 -2.51 11.11
CA GLY A 220 -9.81 -3.89 10.74
C GLY A 220 -8.67 -4.58 9.97
N LEU A 221 -8.01 -3.87 9.06
CA LEU A 221 -6.89 -4.38 8.28
C LEU A 221 -5.71 -4.78 9.20
N ILE A 222 -5.27 -3.89 10.07
CA ILE A 222 -4.12 -4.16 10.96
C ILE A 222 -4.45 -5.27 11.97
N LEU A 223 -5.64 -5.22 12.59
CA LEU A 223 -6.08 -6.29 13.50
C LEU A 223 -6.18 -7.63 12.79
N GLY A 224 -6.74 -7.67 11.58
CA GLY A 224 -6.84 -8.88 10.77
C GLY A 224 -5.45 -9.49 10.45
N VAL A 225 -4.47 -8.66 10.09
CA VAL A 225 -3.10 -9.11 9.85
C VAL A 225 -2.44 -9.63 11.13
N VAL A 226 -2.60 -8.94 12.27
CA VAL A 226 -2.04 -9.38 13.56
C VAL A 226 -2.65 -10.69 14.01
N LEU A 227 -3.98 -10.82 13.96
CA LEU A 227 -4.69 -12.05 14.34
C LEU A 227 -4.35 -13.21 13.38
N GLY A 228 -4.33 -12.98 12.07
CA GLY A 228 -3.94 -13.98 11.10
C GLY A 228 -2.49 -14.45 11.29
N ALA A 229 -1.58 -13.54 11.64
CA ALA A 229 -0.21 -13.92 11.98
C ALA A 229 -0.13 -14.72 13.28
N ALA A 230 -0.89 -14.35 14.30
CA ALA A 230 -0.92 -15.07 15.59
C ALA A 230 -1.45 -16.50 15.45
N THR A 231 -2.41 -16.73 14.57
CA THR A 231 -2.98 -18.07 14.32
C THR A 231 -2.10 -18.95 13.43
N SER A 232 -1.11 -18.36 12.75
CA SER A 232 -0.18 -19.08 11.84
C SER A 232 1.09 -19.58 12.54
N VAL A 233 1.28 -19.27 13.81
CA VAL A 233 2.38 -19.71 14.68
C VAL A 233 1.93 -20.90 15.51
#